data_f727027333be3bb6bdd65fc75640b1d9
#
_entry.id   f727027333be3bb6bdd65fc75640b1d9
#
_cell.length_a   1.000
_cell.length_b   1.000
_cell.length_c   1.000
_cell.angle_alpha   90.00
_cell.angle_beta   90.00
_cell.angle_gamma   90.00
#
_symmetry.space_group_name_H-M   'P 1'
#
loop_
_entity.id
_entity.type
_entity.pdbx_description
1 polymer ?
#
loop_
_entity_poly.entity_id
_entity_poly.type
_entity_poly.pdbx_seq_one_letter_code
_entity_poly.pdbx_strand_id
1 'polypeptide(L)'
;MIKRSLILNLSALLFAGGIINAQSREISLSEAIKYALENKADAEKARLNIKKGDAEIKQVKANALPKVSIISNTTYNPILQEMVIPSFINPSETIKMTMGQKWISNNTLQVQQMLFNQSVFVGLKAAKTTKEFYVLNTQLTEEQIIEKVAEAYYQVYQSEQMLENLDENLKLTEQTKNIIK
;
A
#
# COMPACT_ATOMS: atom_id res chain seq x y z
N MET A 1 22.40 0.22 -52.40
CA MET A 1 21.99 -1.20 -52.24
C MET A 1 21.93 -1.71 -50.81
N ILE A 2 22.39 -0.96 -49.81
CA ILE A 2 22.49 -1.42 -48.39
C ILE A 2 21.16 -1.24 -47.58
N LYS A 3 20.25 -0.36 -48.00
CA LYS A 3 19.01 -0.08 -47.28
C LYS A 3 17.88 -1.13 -47.44
N ARG A 4 17.92 -1.96 -48.48
CA ARG A 4 16.89 -3.00 -48.72
C ARG A 4 17.17 -4.29 -47.94
N SER A 5 18.40 -4.62 -47.66
CA SER A 5 18.75 -5.81 -46.87
C SER A 5 18.48 -5.64 -45.35
N LEU A 6 18.54 -4.40 -44.83
CA LEU A 6 18.26 -4.12 -43.42
C LEU A 6 16.78 -4.25 -43.09
N ILE A 7 15.88 -3.92 -44.02
CA ILE A 7 14.42 -4.02 -43.84
C ILE A 7 13.97 -5.48 -43.90
N LEU A 8 14.59 -6.30 -44.73
CA LEU A 8 14.29 -7.74 -44.80
C LEU A 8 14.72 -8.50 -43.55
N ASN A 9 15.82 -8.10 -42.90
CA ASN A 9 16.31 -8.73 -41.68
C ASN A 9 15.48 -8.30 -40.44
N LEU A 10 14.88 -7.11 -40.44
CA LEU A 10 14.06 -6.62 -39.37
C LEU A 10 12.65 -7.28 -39.36
N SER A 11 12.10 -7.64 -40.56
CA SER A 11 10.84 -8.36 -40.67
C SER A 11 10.95 -9.84 -40.27
N ALA A 12 12.13 -10.47 -40.47
CA ALA A 12 12.38 -11.85 -40.06
C ALA A 12 12.49 -12.00 -38.51
N LEU A 13 12.91 -10.95 -37.81
CA LEU A 13 13.01 -10.97 -36.35
C LEU A 13 11.64 -10.85 -35.65
N LEU A 14 10.62 -10.30 -36.31
CA LEU A 14 9.26 -10.15 -35.78
C LEU A 14 8.41 -11.44 -35.90
N PHE A 15 8.87 -12.41 -36.72
CA PHE A 15 8.15 -13.70 -36.88
C PHE A 15 8.71 -14.84 -35.98
N ALA A 16 9.76 -14.59 -35.22
CA ALA A 16 10.21 -15.48 -34.15
C ALA A 16 9.38 -15.34 -32.85
N GLY A 17 8.11 -14.96 -32.97
CA GLY A 17 7.11 -15.04 -31.92
C GLY A 17 6.94 -16.49 -31.53
N GLY A 18 7.62 -16.89 -30.44
CA GLY A 18 7.61 -18.25 -29.92
C GLY A 18 6.20 -18.77 -29.82
N ILE A 19 5.99 -19.97 -30.30
CA ILE A 19 4.82 -20.79 -29.99
C ILE A 19 4.83 -20.93 -28.48
N ILE A 20 4.08 -20.07 -27.79
CA ILE A 20 3.77 -20.23 -26.38
C ILE A 20 2.90 -21.50 -26.33
N ASN A 21 3.52 -22.64 -26.12
CA ASN A 21 2.78 -23.83 -25.74
C ASN A 21 2.15 -23.52 -24.40
N ALA A 22 0.87 -23.11 -24.42
CA ALA A 22 0.03 -23.10 -23.25
C ALA A 22 -0.15 -24.57 -22.84
N GLN A 23 0.82 -25.11 -22.11
CA GLN A 23 0.64 -26.39 -21.45
C GLN A 23 -0.50 -26.22 -20.45
N SER A 24 -1.64 -26.83 -20.74
CA SER A 24 -2.71 -27.00 -19.75
C SER A 24 -2.13 -27.88 -18.63
N ARG A 25 -1.67 -27.23 -17.57
CA ARG A 25 -1.22 -27.92 -16.37
C ARG A 25 -2.47 -28.22 -15.56
N GLU A 26 -2.79 -29.49 -15.41
CA GLU A 26 -3.79 -29.91 -14.45
C GLU A 26 -3.29 -29.55 -13.05
N ILE A 27 -4.00 -28.65 -12.39
CA ILE A 27 -3.68 -28.19 -11.04
C ILE A 27 -4.68 -28.85 -10.08
N SER A 28 -4.21 -29.52 -9.05
CA SER A 28 -5.08 -30.08 -8.01
C SER A 28 -5.74 -28.95 -7.19
N LEU A 29 -6.91 -29.22 -6.60
CA LEU A 29 -7.61 -28.27 -5.73
C LEU A 29 -6.67 -27.76 -4.60
N SER A 30 -5.87 -28.63 -4.01
CA SER A 30 -4.92 -28.27 -2.95
C SER A 30 -3.84 -27.30 -3.44
N GLU A 31 -3.30 -27.52 -4.66
CA GLU A 31 -2.32 -26.60 -5.26
C GLU A 31 -2.95 -25.26 -5.62
N ALA A 32 -4.19 -25.24 -6.14
CA ALA A 32 -4.92 -24.03 -6.45
C ALA A 32 -5.18 -23.19 -5.18
N ILE A 33 -5.60 -23.83 -4.09
CA ILE A 33 -5.80 -23.16 -2.79
C ILE A 33 -4.49 -22.58 -2.29
N LYS A 34 -3.41 -23.37 -2.28
CA LYS A 34 -2.09 -22.92 -1.82
C LYS A 34 -1.61 -21.72 -2.62
N TYR A 35 -1.69 -21.82 -3.94
CA TYR A 35 -1.31 -20.72 -4.83
C TYR A 35 -2.13 -19.45 -4.57
N ALA A 36 -3.44 -19.58 -4.36
CA ALA A 36 -4.30 -18.45 -4.07
C ALA A 36 -3.98 -17.79 -2.73
N LEU A 37 -3.73 -18.57 -1.67
CA LEU A 37 -3.34 -18.07 -0.36
C LEU A 37 -1.98 -17.35 -0.39
N GLU A 38 -1.07 -17.77 -1.25
CA GLU A 38 0.26 -17.16 -1.37
C GLU A 38 0.24 -15.89 -2.23
N ASN A 39 -0.58 -15.85 -3.29
CA ASN A 39 -0.49 -14.82 -4.33
C ASN A 39 -1.68 -13.85 -4.39
N LYS A 40 -2.78 -14.14 -3.69
CA LYS A 40 -3.95 -13.26 -3.75
C LYS A 40 -3.75 -12.00 -2.92
N ALA A 41 -4.05 -10.85 -3.52
CA ALA A 41 -3.88 -9.54 -2.90
C ALA A 41 -4.65 -9.41 -1.56
N ASP A 42 -5.83 -10.05 -1.43
CA ASP A 42 -6.59 -10.05 -0.19
C ASP A 42 -5.87 -10.76 0.96
N ALA A 43 -5.19 -11.88 0.68
CA ALA A 43 -4.40 -12.60 1.67
C ALA A 43 -3.17 -11.77 2.11
N GLU A 44 -2.48 -11.15 1.15
CA GLU A 44 -1.36 -10.26 1.45
C GLU A 44 -1.80 -9.05 2.28
N LYS A 45 -2.90 -8.41 1.88
CA LYS A 45 -3.50 -7.29 2.63
C LYS A 45 -3.85 -7.68 4.07
N ALA A 46 -4.43 -8.86 4.27
CA ALA A 46 -4.77 -9.35 5.61
C ALA A 46 -3.51 -9.54 6.47
N ARG A 47 -2.44 -10.13 5.92
CA ARG A 47 -1.15 -10.28 6.61
C ARG A 47 -0.48 -8.93 6.90
N LEU A 48 -0.59 -7.96 6.00
CA LEU A 48 -0.10 -6.59 6.23
C LEU A 48 -0.86 -5.89 7.36
N ASN A 49 -2.16 -6.15 7.54
CA ASN A 49 -2.93 -5.61 8.66
C ASN A 49 -2.40 -6.12 10.02
N ILE A 50 -1.92 -7.36 10.11
CA ILE A 50 -1.26 -7.85 11.34
C ILE A 50 0.01 -7.04 11.62
N LYS A 51 0.85 -6.80 10.60
CA LYS A 51 2.05 -5.96 10.72
C LYS A 51 1.71 -4.52 11.11
N LYS A 52 0.59 -4.00 10.58
CA LYS A 52 0.05 -2.69 10.97
C LYS A 52 -0.31 -2.67 12.47
N GLY A 53 -0.98 -3.70 12.97
CA GLY A 53 -1.27 -3.83 14.40
C GLY A 53 -0.02 -3.84 15.28
N ASP A 54 1.06 -4.50 14.83
CA ASP A 54 2.35 -4.43 15.53
C ASP A 54 2.96 -3.02 15.52
N ALA A 55 2.82 -2.28 14.42
CA ALA A 55 3.28 -0.90 14.35
C ALA A 55 2.45 0.03 15.25
N GLU A 56 1.14 -0.16 15.33
CA GLU A 56 0.24 0.58 16.23
C GLU A 56 0.62 0.37 17.70
N ILE A 57 0.93 -0.88 18.10
CA ILE A 57 1.43 -1.17 19.44
C ILE A 57 2.74 -0.42 19.71
N LYS A 58 3.69 -0.41 18.74
CA LYS A 58 4.96 0.34 18.87
C LYS A 58 4.71 1.83 18.97
N GLN A 59 3.77 2.37 18.21
CA GLN A 59 3.40 3.79 18.24
C GLN A 59 2.86 4.20 19.63
N VAL A 60 1.97 3.39 20.21
CA VAL A 60 1.47 3.66 21.57
C VAL A 60 2.60 3.61 22.61
N LYS A 61 3.50 2.62 22.50
CA LYS A 61 4.69 2.54 23.38
C LYS A 61 5.60 3.75 23.21
N ALA A 62 5.77 4.26 21.99
CA ALA A 62 6.60 5.44 21.71
C ALA A 62 6.11 6.70 22.41
N ASN A 63 4.81 6.78 22.76
CA ASN A 63 4.29 7.90 23.56
C ASN A 63 4.83 7.93 25.00
N ALA A 64 5.37 6.82 25.50
CA ALA A 64 6.02 6.73 26.80
C ALA A 64 7.53 7.04 26.74
N LEU A 65 8.10 7.21 25.55
CA LEU A 65 9.52 7.52 25.37
C LEU A 65 9.78 9.04 25.43
N PRO A 66 11.03 9.46 25.76
CA PRO A 66 11.41 10.86 25.68
C PRO A 66 11.23 11.40 24.25
N LYS A 67 10.61 12.57 24.13
CA LYS A 67 10.50 13.32 22.88
C LYS A 67 11.52 14.44 22.88
N VAL A 68 12.37 14.46 21.89
CA VAL A 68 13.35 15.51 21.66
C VAL A 68 12.93 16.28 20.40
N SER A 69 12.75 17.58 20.52
CA SER A 69 12.40 18.45 19.41
C SER A 69 13.28 19.68 19.35
N ILE A 70 13.64 20.10 18.15
CA ILE A 70 14.36 21.35 17.89
C ILE A 70 13.42 22.23 17.08
N ILE A 71 13.14 23.41 17.61
CA ILE A 71 12.34 24.43 16.96
C ILE A 71 13.27 25.58 16.60
N SER A 72 13.39 25.89 15.32
CA SER A 72 14.21 26.99 14.82
C SER A 72 13.30 27.96 14.06
N ASN A 73 13.21 29.20 14.56
CA ASN A 73 12.46 30.27 13.93
C ASN A 73 13.43 31.39 13.58
N THR A 74 13.54 31.72 12.30
CA THR A 74 14.32 32.85 11.82
C THR A 74 13.39 33.85 11.14
N THR A 75 13.41 35.08 11.66
CA THR A 75 12.60 36.20 11.11
C THR A 75 13.54 37.24 10.52
N TYR A 76 13.24 37.68 9.32
CA TYR A 76 13.89 38.79 8.67
C TYR A 76 12.93 40.00 8.62
N ASN A 77 13.34 41.14 9.22
CA ASN A 77 12.61 42.39 9.21
C ASN A 77 13.32 43.36 8.26
N PRO A 78 12.86 43.51 7.00
CA PRO A 78 13.53 44.37 6.04
C PRO A 78 13.45 45.84 6.44
N ILE A 79 12.36 46.23 7.12
CA ILE A 79 12.10 47.60 7.60
C ILE A 79 12.03 47.52 9.13
N LEU A 80 12.92 48.25 9.79
CA LEU A 80 12.91 48.38 11.25
C LEU A 80 12.02 49.53 11.67
N GLN A 81 11.40 49.43 12.85
CA GLN A 81 10.60 50.50 13.41
C GLN A 81 11.51 51.68 13.80
N GLU A 82 11.13 52.89 13.40
CA GLU A 82 11.75 54.11 13.84
C GLU A 82 10.89 54.75 14.95
N MET A 83 11.51 55.06 16.08
CA MET A 83 10.90 55.81 17.15
C MET A 83 11.46 57.23 17.12
N VAL A 84 10.54 58.19 17.18
CA VAL A 84 10.91 59.59 17.25
C VAL A 84 10.80 60.05 18.70
N ILE A 85 11.93 60.46 19.27
CA ILE A 85 12.01 60.94 20.67
C ILE A 85 12.49 62.39 20.70
N PRO A 86 12.00 63.23 21.63
CA PRO A 86 12.54 64.56 21.82
C PRO A 86 14.04 64.51 22.16
N SER A 87 14.81 65.43 21.62
CA SER A 87 16.21 65.56 21.92
C SER A 87 16.40 66.00 23.39
N PHE A 88 17.31 65.34 24.11
CA PHE A 88 17.66 65.70 25.49
C PHE A 88 18.49 66.96 25.56
N ILE A 89 19.06 67.46 24.43
CA ILE A 89 19.91 68.64 24.37
C ILE A 89 19.07 69.86 23.95
N ASN A 90 18.21 69.68 22.92
CA ASN A 90 17.33 70.73 22.42
C ASN A 90 15.87 70.17 22.34
N PRO A 91 14.97 70.58 23.26
CA PRO A 91 13.58 70.09 23.27
C PRO A 91 12.77 70.37 22.00
N SER A 92 13.22 71.32 21.17
CA SER A 92 12.59 71.65 19.88
C SER A 92 13.01 70.73 18.74
N GLU A 93 13.99 69.86 18.96
CA GLU A 93 14.47 68.87 17.96
C GLU A 93 14.05 67.47 18.32
N THR A 94 13.83 66.64 17.31
CA THR A 94 13.51 65.22 17.48
C THR A 94 14.61 64.33 16.92
N ILE A 95 14.91 63.29 17.63
CA ILE A 95 15.91 62.28 17.23
C ILE A 95 15.14 61.05 16.77
N LYS A 96 15.46 60.56 15.57
CA LYS A 96 14.96 59.28 15.07
C LYS A 96 15.90 58.18 15.56
N MET A 97 15.34 57.24 16.27
CA MET A 97 16.07 56.03 16.74
C MET A 97 15.43 54.77 16.10
N THR A 98 16.26 54.00 15.41
CA THR A 98 15.82 52.76 14.83
C THR A 98 15.85 51.66 15.91
N MET A 99 14.72 50.99 16.10
CA MET A 99 14.57 49.91 17.09
C MET A 99 14.38 48.57 16.42
N GLY A 100 15.00 47.53 17.04
CA GLY A 100 14.88 46.18 16.59
C GLY A 100 16.11 45.64 15.86
N GLN A 101 15.99 44.40 15.36
CA GLN A 101 17.05 43.70 14.63
C GLN A 101 16.49 43.24 13.27
N LYS A 102 17.34 43.34 12.23
CA LYS A 102 16.99 42.85 10.89
C LYS A 102 16.81 41.34 10.86
N TRP A 103 17.63 40.65 11.61
CA TRP A 103 17.58 39.21 11.73
C TRP A 103 17.39 38.81 13.19
N ILE A 104 16.36 38.00 13.43
CA ILE A 104 16.10 37.40 14.74
C ILE A 104 16.03 35.89 14.52
N SER A 105 16.90 35.16 15.19
CA SER A 105 16.91 33.69 15.14
C SER A 105 16.78 33.13 16.55
N ASN A 106 15.70 32.38 16.76
CA ASN A 106 15.43 31.68 18.02
C ASN A 106 15.48 30.18 17.79
N ASN A 107 16.40 29.52 18.48
CA ASN A 107 16.58 28.09 18.42
C ASN A 107 16.30 27.51 19.82
N THR A 108 15.30 26.63 19.89
CA THR A 108 14.88 25.97 21.13
C THR A 108 15.04 24.46 21.02
N LEU A 109 15.83 23.88 21.90
CA LEU A 109 15.89 22.44 22.11
C LEU A 109 14.96 22.09 23.27
N GLN A 110 13.95 21.28 22.99
CA GLN A 110 12.97 20.83 23.98
C GLN A 110 13.08 19.33 24.16
N VAL A 111 13.24 18.89 25.39
CA VAL A 111 13.17 17.48 25.78
C VAL A 111 11.97 17.30 26.70
N GLN A 112 11.04 16.42 26.31
CA GLN A 112 9.83 16.14 27.08
C GLN A 112 9.74 14.65 27.37
N GLN A 113 9.64 14.28 28.64
CA GLN A 113 9.45 12.91 29.10
C GLN A 113 8.14 12.80 29.88
N MET A 114 7.30 11.89 29.43
CA MET A 114 6.09 11.54 30.18
C MET A 114 6.47 10.54 31.29
N LEU A 115 6.28 10.91 32.53
CA LEU A 115 6.59 10.04 33.68
C LEU A 115 5.48 9.06 33.98
N PHE A 116 4.23 9.49 33.86
CA PHE A 116 3.05 8.65 34.06
C PHE A 116 1.88 9.16 33.24
N ASN A 117 1.19 8.23 32.55
CA ASN A 117 -0.06 8.54 31.88
C ASN A 117 -0.92 7.27 31.74
N GLN A 118 -2.03 7.23 32.42
CA GLN A 118 -2.97 6.11 32.38
C GLN A 118 -3.49 5.81 30.94
N SER A 119 -3.61 6.83 30.11
CA SER A 119 -4.09 6.67 28.74
C SER A 119 -3.13 5.80 27.88
N VAL A 120 -1.85 5.76 28.18
CA VAL A 120 -0.88 4.90 27.48
C VAL A 120 -1.17 3.43 27.78
N PHE A 121 -1.50 3.09 29.04
CA PHE A 121 -1.82 1.71 29.42
C PHE A 121 -3.13 1.24 28.78
N VAL A 122 -4.16 2.09 28.81
CA VAL A 122 -5.45 1.81 28.16
C VAL A 122 -5.27 1.69 26.63
N GLY A 123 -4.55 2.64 26.04
CA GLY A 123 -4.22 2.63 24.61
C GLY A 123 -3.43 1.39 24.19
N LEU A 124 -2.47 0.94 25.03
CA LEU A 124 -1.72 -0.29 24.77
C LEU A 124 -2.62 -1.54 24.79
N LYS A 125 -3.56 -1.60 25.73
CA LYS A 125 -4.53 -2.69 25.78
C LYS A 125 -5.41 -2.68 24.53
N ALA A 126 -5.94 -1.51 24.15
CA ALA A 126 -6.74 -1.34 22.95
C ALA A 126 -5.98 -1.74 21.68
N ALA A 127 -4.73 -1.30 21.52
CA ALA A 127 -3.89 -1.66 20.37
C ALA A 127 -3.61 -3.17 20.29
N LYS A 128 -3.44 -3.85 21.43
CA LYS A 128 -3.31 -5.31 21.46
C LYS A 128 -4.58 -6.00 20.99
N THR A 129 -5.75 -5.59 21.51
CA THR A 129 -7.05 -6.13 21.07
C THR A 129 -7.29 -5.88 19.58
N THR A 130 -6.91 -4.70 19.05
CA THR A 130 -6.97 -4.41 17.62
C THR A 130 -6.08 -5.36 16.81
N LYS A 131 -4.88 -5.68 17.29
CA LYS A 131 -4.03 -6.68 16.65
C LYS A 131 -4.68 -8.07 16.64
N GLU A 132 -5.26 -8.50 17.76
CA GLU A 132 -6.01 -9.77 17.85
C GLU A 132 -7.16 -9.81 16.84
N PHE A 133 -7.89 -8.71 16.71
CA PHE A 133 -8.92 -8.57 15.67
C PHE A 133 -8.33 -8.74 14.25
N TYR A 134 -7.18 -8.14 13.94
CA TYR A 134 -6.52 -8.34 12.64
C TYR A 134 -6.11 -9.80 12.39
N VAL A 135 -5.66 -10.53 13.43
CA VAL A 135 -5.33 -11.96 13.32
C VAL A 135 -6.58 -12.76 12.96
N LEU A 136 -7.68 -12.57 13.69
CA LEU A 136 -8.94 -13.28 13.42
C LEU A 136 -9.51 -12.93 12.03
N ASN A 137 -9.45 -11.66 11.65
CA ASN A 137 -9.90 -11.22 10.33
C ASN A 137 -9.03 -11.78 9.20
N THR A 138 -7.74 -12.05 9.46
CA THR A 138 -6.86 -12.73 8.49
C THR A 138 -7.29 -14.18 8.30
N GLN A 139 -7.58 -14.90 9.37
CA GLN A 139 -8.11 -16.26 9.30
C GLN A 139 -9.41 -16.33 8.51
N LEU A 140 -10.35 -15.43 8.82
CA LEU A 140 -11.61 -15.33 8.07
C LEU A 140 -11.37 -15.07 6.57
N THR A 141 -10.44 -14.18 6.25
CA THR A 141 -10.09 -13.87 4.85
C THR A 141 -9.50 -15.09 4.14
N GLU A 142 -8.63 -15.84 4.82
CA GLU A 142 -8.03 -17.07 4.28
C GLU A 142 -9.10 -18.15 4.04
N GLU A 143 -10.04 -18.34 4.97
CA GLU A 143 -11.19 -19.24 4.81
C GLU A 143 -12.08 -18.86 3.63
N GLN A 144 -12.40 -17.58 3.47
CA GLN A 144 -13.17 -17.07 2.33
C GLN A 144 -12.44 -17.25 0.99
N ILE A 145 -11.11 -17.17 0.99
CA ILE A 145 -10.31 -17.45 -0.21
C ILE A 145 -10.40 -18.92 -0.57
N ILE A 146 -10.27 -19.82 0.42
CA ILE A 146 -10.39 -21.27 0.24
C ILE A 146 -11.75 -21.63 -0.35
N GLU A 147 -12.82 -21.10 0.24
CA GLU A 147 -14.19 -21.30 -0.23
C GLU A 147 -14.37 -20.87 -1.70
N LYS A 148 -13.97 -19.65 -2.03
CA LYS A 148 -14.10 -19.14 -3.41
C LYS A 148 -13.26 -19.91 -4.42
N VAL A 149 -12.07 -20.36 -4.04
CA VAL A 149 -11.21 -21.17 -4.91
C VAL A 149 -11.83 -22.55 -5.13
N ALA A 150 -12.34 -23.18 -4.07
CA ALA A 150 -13.01 -24.48 -4.18
C ALA A 150 -14.26 -24.38 -5.06
N GLU A 151 -15.08 -23.36 -4.86
CA GLU A 151 -16.26 -23.11 -5.68
C GLU A 151 -15.90 -22.95 -7.17
N ALA A 152 -14.92 -22.08 -7.48
CA ALA A 152 -14.49 -21.86 -8.86
C ALA A 152 -13.88 -23.13 -9.47
N TYR A 153 -13.13 -23.92 -8.70
CA TYR A 153 -12.56 -25.18 -9.16
C TYR A 153 -13.62 -26.20 -9.56
N TYR A 154 -14.66 -26.36 -8.72
CA TYR A 154 -15.76 -27.27 -9.04
C TYR A 154 -16.64 -26.76 -10.16
N GLN A 155 -16.79 -25.44 -10.35
CA GLN A 155 -17.48 -24.87 -11.51
C GLN A 155 -16.76 -25.22 -12.81
N VAL A 156 -15.43 -25.15 -12.84
CA VAL A 156 -14.65 -25.57 -14.02
C VAL A 156 -14.86 -27.06 -14.28
N TYR A 157 -14.75 -27.90 -13.26
CA TYR A 157 -14.96 -29.34 -13.38
C TYR A 157 -16.37 -29.68 -13.90
N GLN A 158 -17.41 -29.00 -13.40
CA GLN A 158 -18.78 -29.18 -13.90
C GLN A 158 -18.91 -28.76 -15.36
N SER A 159 -18.22 -27.69 -15.76
CA SER A 159 -18.25 -27.22 -17.15
C SER A 159 -17.56 -28.20 -18.10
N GLU A 160 -16.45 -28.83 -17.67
CA GLU A 160 -15.78 -29.87 -18.43
C GLU A 160 -16.66 -31.10 -18.61
N GLN A 161 -17.32 -31.56 -17.54
CA GLN A 161 -18.26 -32.69 -17.61
C GLN A 161 -19.47 -32.38 -18.51
N MET A 162 -19.96 -31.13 -18.50
CA MET A 162 -21.03 -30.71 -19.39
C MET A 162 -20.59 -30.74 -20.85
N LEU A 163 -19.38 -30.33 -21.17
CA LEU A 163 -18.81 -30.39 -22.51
C LEU A 163 -18.68 -31.82 -23.00
N GLU A 164 -18.21 -32.75 -22.17
CA GLU A 164 -18.08 -34.16 -22.48
C GLU A 164 -19.46 -34.79 -22.81
N ASN A 165 -20.47 -34.52 -21.97
CA ASN A 165 -21.82 -34.98 -22.19
C ASN A 165 -22.44 -34.41 -23.50
N LEU A 166 -22.16 -33.15 -23.84
CA LEU A 166 -22.63 -32.53 -25.09
C LEU A 166 -21.93 -33.15 -26.29
N ASP A 167 -20.66 -33.47 -26.22
CA ASP A 167 -19.93 -34.15 -27.30
C ASP A 167 -20.45 -35.58 -27.55
N GLU A 168 -20.77 -36.33 -26.50
CA GLU A 168 -21.41 -37.63 -26.60
C GLU A 168 -22.80 -37.55 -27.23
N ASN A 169 -23.62 -36.59 -26.80
CA ASN A 169 -24.96 -36.37 -27.39
C ASN A 169 -24.87 -35.97 -28.86
N LEU A 170 -23.90 -35.16 -29.25
CA LEU A 170 -23.63 -34.79 -30.62
C LEU A 170 -23.30 -36.02 -31.46
N LYS A 171 -22.40 -36.89 -31.01
CA LYS A 171 -22.04 -38.16 -31.68
C LYS A 171 -23.23 -39.08 -31.86
N LEU A 172 -24.09 -39.24 -30.84
CA LEU A 172 -25.29 -40.05 -30.90
C LEU A 172 -26.29 -39.47 -31.94
N THR A 173 -26.45 -38.16 -31.97
CA THR A 173 -27.34 -37.49 -32.93
C THR A 173 -26.83 -37.64 -34.35
N GLU A 174 -25.53 -37.55 -34.59
CA GLU A 174 -24.92 -37.79 -35.91
C GLU A 174 -25.09 -39.25 -36.36
N GLN A 175 -24.90 -40.20 -35.45
CA GLN A 175 -25.15 -41.62 -35.75
C GLN A 175 -26.61 -41.86 -36.12
N THR A 176 -27.55 -41.32 -35.36
CA THR A 176 -28.99 -41.42 -35.64
C THR A 176 -29.36 -40.86 -37.01
N LYS A 177 -28.81 -39.67 -37.34
CA LYS A 177 -28.99 -39.04 -38.65
C LYS A 177 -28.47 -39.92 -39.77
N ASN A 178 -27.36 -40.63 -39.60
CA ASN A 178 -26.77 -41.50 -40.62
C ASN A 178 -27.56 -42.81 -40.80
N ILE A 179 -28.31 -43.26 -39.78
CA ILE A 179 -29.19 -44.44 -39.87
C ILE A 179 -30.51 -44.13 -40.61
N ILE A 180 -31.00 -42.89 -40.48
CA ILE A 180 -32.28 -42.46 -41.08
C ILE A 180 -32.13 -42.05 -42.57
N LYS A 181 -30.90 -41.87 -43.05
CA LYS A 181 -30.60 -41.64 -44.46
C LYS A 181 -30.45 -42.95 -45.21
#